data_70f9ede4dc75994c7e096c97abd32e92
#
_entry.id   70f9ede4dc75994c7e096c97abd32e92
#
_cell.length_a   1.000
_cell.length_b   1.000
_cell.length_c   1.000
_cell.angle_alpha   90.00
_cell.angle_beta   90.00
_cell.angle_gamma   90.00
#
_symmetry.space_group_name_H-M   'P 1'
#
loop_
_entity.id
_entity.type
_entity.pdbx_description
1 polymer ?
#
loop_
_entity_poly.entity_id
_entity_poly.type
_entity_poly.pdbx_seq_one_letter_code
_entity_poly.pdbx_strand_id
1 'polypeptide(L)'
;MVPWWRIVVFAAFALPITFFDLKEMRIPDVLSLGGTVVFAVLGILVPGRSVITMALEALISFGVFWAIAVATGGKLGLGDAKYSVLIALSLGLYGWLTTIAVASVAGLAVGLVLVLRGVFPRDTRIPFAPFLTLGATVSTVMQRLYPGGLVT
;
A
#
# COMPACT_ATOMS: atom_id res chain seq x y z
N MET A 1 -2.66 -18.26 -4.78
CA MET A 1 -2.55 -17.45 -6.02
C MET A 1 -3.56 -16.32 -5.96
N VAL A 2 -3.16 -15.08 -6.16
CA VAL A 2 -4.09 -13.93 -6.19
C VAL A 2 -4.94 -14.01 -7.47
N PRO A 3 -6.29 -14.08 -7.35
CA PRO A 3 -7.16 -14.13 -8.52
C PRO A 3 -7.03 -12.85 -9.36
N TRP A 4 -7.14 -12.97 -10.69
CA TRP A 4 -6.98 -11.85 -11.62
C TRP A 4 -7.97 -10.71 -11.35
N TRP A 5 -9.21 -11.01 -10.95
CA TRP A 5 -10.22 -10.01 -10.67
C TRP A 5 -9.83 -9.09 -9.47
N ARG A 6 -9.13 -9.64 -8.46
CA ARG A 6 -8.61 -8.82 -7.35
C ARG A 6 -7.60 -7.80 -7.83
N ILE A 7 -6.79 -8.16 -8.82
CA ILE A 7 -5.80 -7.26 -9.41
C ILE A 7 -6.50 -6.13 -10.15
N VAL A 8 -7.53 -6.45 -10.94
CA VAL A 8 -8.32 -5.43 -11.67
C VAL A 8 -8.99 -4.47 -10.69
N VAL A 9 -9.65 -5.01 -9.66
CA VAL A 9 -10.29 -4.18 -8.64
C VAL A 9 -9.26 -3.33 -7.90
N PHE A 10 -8.12 -3.91 -7.52
CA PHE A 10 -7.04 -3.15 -6.87
C PHE A 10 -6.53 -2.03 -7.77
N ALA A 11 -6.25 -2.30 -9.04
CA ALA A 11 -5.76 -1.30 -9.99
C ALA A 11 -6.76 -0.15 -10.19
N ALA A 12 -8.06 -0.44 -10.18
CA ALA A 12 -9.11 0.58 -10.29
C ALA A 12 -9.07 1.63 -9.16
N PHE A 13 -8.58 1.26 -7.98
CA PHE A 13 -8.36 2.20 -6.87
C PHE A 13 -6.92 2.72 -6.83
N ALA A 14 -5.93 1.86 -7.04
CA ALA A 14 -4.52 2.20 -6.92
C ALA A 14 -4.06 3.23 -7.97
N LEU A 15 -4.54 3.14 -9.21
CA LEU A 15 -4.17 4.10 -10.26
C LEU A 15 -4.66 5.51 -9.98
N PRO A 16 -5.95 5.75 -9.65
CA PRO A 16 -6.40 7.07 -9.25
C PRO A 16 -5.70 7.59 -7.99
N ILE A 17 -5.50 6.74 -6.96
CA ILE A 17 -4.78 7.13 -5.74
C ILE A 17 -3.39 7.64 -6.09
N THR A 18 -2.64 6.88 -6.91
CA THR A 18 -1.31 7.28 -7.36
C THR A 18 -1.33 8.59 -8.12
N PHE A 19 -2.30 8.78 -9.01
CA PHE A 19 -2.44 10.01 -9.79
C PHE A 19 -2.70 11.23 -8.90
N PHE A 20 -3.62 11.12 -7.94
CA PHE A 20 -3.93 12.22 -7.02
C PHE A 20 -2.74 12.52 -6.09
N ASP A 21 -2.05 11.50 -5.60
CA ASP A 21 -0.88 11.70 -4.74
C ASP A 21 0.27 12.40 -5.49
N LEU A 22 0.51 12.04 -6.75
CA LEU A 22 1.50 12.72 -7.59
C LEU A 22 1.13 14.17 -7.89
N LYS A 23 -0.16 14.48 -8.05
CA LYS A 23 -0.63 15.80 -8.45
C LYS A 23 -0.86 16.73 -7.26
N GLU A 24 -1.45 16.23 -6.19
CA GLU A 24 -1.97 17.02 -5.08
C GLU A 24 -1.27 16.71 -3.75
N MET A 25 -0.39 15.70 -3.72
CA MET A 25 0.23 15.15 -2.49
C MET A 25 -0.82 14.79 -1.43
N ARG A 26 -1.98 14.33 -1.89
CA ARG A 26 -3.12 13.93 -1.06
C ARG A 26 -3.79 12.70 -1.64
N ILE A 27 -4.10 11.75 -0.77
CA ILE A 27 -4.90 10.58 -1.11
C ILE A 27 -6.35 10.88 -0.76
N PRO A 28 -7.29 10.90 -1.75
CA PRO A 28 -8.70 11.09 -1.47
C PRO A 28 -9.26 9.97 -0.61
N ASP A 29 -9.92 10.32 0.50
CA ASP A 29 -10.50 9.35 1.43
C ASP A 29 -11.53 8.44 0.75
N VAL A 30 -12.27 8.97 -0.21
CA VAL A 30 -13.25 8.20 -0.99
C VAL A 30 -12.61 7.02 -1.72
N LEU A 31 -11.39 7.18 -2.25
CA LEU A 31 -10.69 6.13 -2.96
C LEU A 31 -10.08 5.11 -1.99
N SER A 32 -9.38 5.56 -0.94
CA SER A 32 -8.73 4.68 0.01
C SER A 32 -9.73 3.90 0.88
N LEU A 33 -10.72 4.59 1.44
CA LEU A 33 -11.78 3.97 2.24
C LEU A 33 -12.76 3.18 1.37
N GLY A 34 -13.14 3.70 0.21
CA GLY A 34 -14.00 2.99 -0.74
C GLY A 34 -13.39 1.67 -1.18
N GLY A 35 -12.11 1.68 -1.56
CA GLY A 35 -11.37 0.46 -1.89
C GLY A 35 -11.26 -0.50 -0.71
N THR A 36 -11.03 0.01 0.50
CA THR A 36 -10.99 -0.79 1.73
C THR A 36 -12.32 -1.49 1.98
N VAL A 37 -13.45 -0.78 1.87
CA VAL A 37 -14.80 -1.35 2.02
C VAL A 37 -15.05 -2.41 0.95
N VAL A 38 -14.71 -2.14 -0.31
CA VAL A 38 -14.89 -3.12 -1.39
C VAL A 38 -14.10 -4.40 -1.09
N PHE A 39 -12.83 -4.32 -0.69
CA PHE A 39 -12.03 -5.50 -0.36
C PHE A 39 -12.48 -6.20 0.92
N ALA A 40 -13.00 -5.47 1.90
CA ALA A 40 -13.61 -6.06 3.09
C ALA A 40 -14.85 -6.89 2.73
N VAL A 41 -15.77 -6.33 1.95
CA VAL A 41 -16.98 -7.03 1.48
C VAL A 41 -16.62 -8.25 0.62
N LEU A 42 -15.72 -8.09 -0.34
CA LEU A 42 -15.27 -9.20 -1.19
C LEU A 42 -14.56 -10.30 -0.36
N GLY A 43 -13.83 -9.92 0.68
CA GLY A 43 -13.18 -10.86 1.58
C GLY A 43 -14.17 -11.69 2.42
N ILE A 44 -15.31 -11.09 2.79
CA ILE A 44 -16.39 -11.79 3.50
C ILE A 44 -17.17 -12.71 2.55
N LEU A 45 -17.43 -12.26 1.33
CA LEU A 45 -18.23 -13.00 0.34
C LEU A 45 -17.46 -14.15 -0.32
N VAL A 46 -16.14 -14.05 -0.42
CA VAL A 46 -15.30 -15.09 -1.04
C VAL A 46 -14.81 -16.05 0.04
N PRO A 47 -15.15 -17.35 -0.03
CA PRO A 47 -14.70 -18.35 0.95
C PRO A 47 -13.17 -18.41 1.07
N GLY A 48 -12.68 -18.60 2.29
CA GLY A 48 -11.26 -18.88 2.55
C GLY A 48 -10.50 -17.81 3.34
N ARG A 49 -11.15 -16.68 3.69
CA ARG A 49 -10.54 -15.69 4.61
C ARG A 49 -11.41 -15.51 5.86
N SER A 50 -10.78 -15.60 7.01
CA SER A 50 -11.45 -15.29 8.28
C SER A 50 -11.61 -13.77 8.44
N VAL A 51 -12.78 -13.33 8.92
CA VAL A 51 -13.04 -11.92 9.27
C VAL A 51 -12.03 -11.44 10.31
N ILE A 52 -11.65 -12.30 11.27
CA ILE A 52 -10.64 -11.98 12.28
C ILE A 52 -9.27 -11.69 11.62
N THR A 53 -8.85 -12.53 10.67
CA THR A 53 -7.60 -12.30 9.92
C THR A 53 -7.62 -10.96 9.19
N MET A 54 -8.73 -10.64 8.53
CA MET A 54 -8.90 -9.36 7.82
C MET A 54 -8.86 -8.16 8.77
N ALA A 55 -9.50 -8.28 9.93
CA ALA A 55 -9.47 -7.24 10.97
C ALA A 55 -8.04 -7.02 11.51
N LEU A 56 -7.30 -8.11 11.74
CA LEU A 56 -5.90 -8.04 12.16
C LEU A 56 -5.00 -7.41 11.09
N GLU A 57 -5.18 -7.80 9.82
CA GLU A 57 -4.45 -7.20 8.69
C GLU A 57 -4.70 -5.68 8.60
N ALA A 58 -5.96 -5.26 8.73
CA ALA A 58 -6.32 -3.84 8.73
C ALA A 58 -5.72 -3.10 9.92
N LEU A 59 -5.82 -3.66 11.12
CA LEU A 59 -5.31 -3.06 12.35
C LEU A 59 -3.78 -2.93 12.33
N ILE A 60 -3.08 -3.99 11.93
CA ILE A 60 -1.61 -4.01 11.87
C ILE A 60 -1.15 -3.01 10.80
N SER A 61 -1.72 -3.06 9.60
CA SER A 61 -1.29 -2.19 8.50
C SER A 61 -1.54 -0.71 8.80
N PHE A 62 -2.69 -0.37 9.35
CA PHE A 62 -2.99 0.99 9.78
C PHE A 62 -2.09 1.42 10.93
N GLY A 63 -1.95 0.57 11.96
CA GLY A 63 -1.19 0.88 13.18
C GLY A 63 0.28 1.14 12.90
N VAL A 64 0.92 0.35 12.02
CA VAL A 64 2.32 0.56 11.62
C VAL A 64 2.50 1.92 10.93
N PHE A 65 1.68 2.24 9.94
CA PHE A 65 1.78 3.52 9.23
C PHE A 65 1.41 4.71 10.12
N TRP A 66 0.41 4.55 10.98
CA TRP A 66 0.05 5.56 11.96
C TRP A 66 1.21 5.83 12.95
N ALA A 67 1.84 4.77 13.47
CA ALA A 67 2.99 4.90 14.36
C ALA A 67 4.17 5.61 13.67
N ILE A 68 4.45 5.29 12.40
CA ILE A 68 5.47 5.99 11.61
C ILE A 68 5.08 7.45 11.40
N ALA A 69 3.82 7.74 11.09
CA ALA A 69 3.33 9.11 10.92
C ALA A 69 3.52 9.94 12.20
N VAL A 70 3.19 9.37 13.36
CA VAL A 70 3.42 10.02 14.67
C VAL A 70 4.92 10.19 14.94
N ALA A 71 5.72 9.15 14.75
CA ALA A 71 7.16 9.19 15.02
C ALA A 71 7.91 10.19 14.11
N THR A 72 7.41 10.40 12.88
CA THR A 72 8.00 11.37 11.93
C THR A 72 7.43 12.78 12.04
N GLY A 73 6.60 13.05 13.04
CA GLY A 73 5.95 14.36 13.22
C GLY A 73 4.99 14.71 12.08
N GLY A 74 4.30 13.72 11.52
CA GLY A 74 3.32 13.90 10.44
C GLY A 74 3.93 14.06 9.04
N LYS A 75 5.21 13.72 8.85
CA LYS A 75 5.85 13.72 7.51
C LYS A 75 5.23 12.66 6.61
N LEU A 76 4.87 11.50 7.15
CA LEU A 76 4.06 10.50 6.46
C LEU A 76 2.58 10.86 6.59
N GLY A 77 1.86 10.89 5.49
CA GLY A 77 0.45 11.26 5.46
C GLY A 77 -0.46 10.16 6.05
N LEU A 78 -1.53 10.56 6.76
CA LEU A 78 -2.57 9.60 7.18
C LEU A 78 -3.27 8.93 5.98
N GLY A 79 -3.20 9.55 4.80
CA GLY A 79 -3.66 8.94 3.55
C GLY A 79 -2.92 7.65 3.21
N ASP A 80 -1.59 7.63 3.43
CA ASP A 80 -0.76 6.44 3.22
C ASP A 80 -1.15 5.31 4.19
N ALA A 81 -1.51 5.65 5.45
CA ALA A 81 -2.01 4.68 6.42
C ALA A 81 -3.32 4.03 5.95
N LYS A 82 -4.27 4.83 5.45
CA LYS A 82 -5.54 4.32 4.89
C LYS A 82 -5.31 3.48 3.63
N TYR A 83 -4.42 3.92 2.74
CA TYR A 83 -4.06 3.17 1.54
C TYR A 83 -3.35 1.85 1.88
N SER A 84 -2.54 1.84 2.92
CA SER A 84 -1.89 0.64 3.46
C SER A 84 -2.90 -0.44 3.86
N VAL A 85 -4.05 -0.05 4.47
CA VAL A 85 -5.14 -0.99 4.81
C VAL A 85 -5.73 -1.62 3.55
N LEU A 86 -6.01 -0.83 2.52
CA LEU A 86 -6.50 -1.33 1.24
C LEU A 86 -5.55 -2.38 0.65
N ILE A 87 -4.24 -2.10 0.67
CA ILE A 87 -3.22 -3.04 0.18
C ILE A 87 -3.22 -4.32 1.01
N ALA A 88 -3.27 -4.22 2.35
CA ALA A 88 -3.28 -5.38 3.24
C ALA A 88 -4.50 -6.28 2.99
N LEU A 89 -5.70 -5.68 2.87
CA LEU A 89 -6.91 -6.45 2.58
C LEU A 89 -6.91 -7.05 1.17
N SER A 90 -6.25 -6.42 0.20
CA SER A 90 -6.17 -6.94 -1.18
C SER A 90 -5.17 -8.08 -1.34
N LEU A 91 -3.98 -7.98 -0.72
CA LEU A 91 -2.85 -8.89 -0.93
C LEU A 91 -2.54 -9.81 0.27
N GLY A 92 -3.17 -9.58 1.42
CA GLY A 92 -2.84 -10.23 2.67
C GLY A 92 -1.60 -9.66 3.35
N LEU A 93 -1.34 -10.08 4.58
CA LEU A 93 -0.24 -9.57 5.39
C LEU A 93 1.14 -9.77 4.74
N TYR A 94 1.38 -10.94 4.15
CA TYR A 94 2.63 -11.22 3.44
C TYR A 94 2.82 -10.29 2.23
N GLY A 95 1.76 -10.15 1.40
CA GLY A 95 1.79 -9.24 0.25
C GLY A 95 1.97 -7.78 0.67
N TRP A 96 1.40 -7.38 1.78
CA TRP A 96 1.58 -6.05 2.36
C TRP A 96 3.01 -5.83 2.85
N LEU A 97 3.62 -6.79 3.55
CA LEU A 97 5.02 -6.68 4.00
C LEU A 97 5.99 -6.54 2.82
N THR A 98 5.82 -7.36 1.77
CA THR A 98 6.63 -7.26 0.55
C THR A 98 6.42 -5.92 -0.16
N THR A 99 5.19 -5.41 -0.17
CA THR A 99 4.85 -4.09 -0.71
C THR A 99 5.62 -2.99 0.01
N ILE A 100 5.61 -2.98 1.36
CA ILE A 100 6.32 -1.97 2.15
C ILE A 100 7.82 -2.06 1.93
N ALA A 101 8.38 -3.27 1.93
CA ALA A 101 9.82 -3.46 1.71
C ALA A 101 10.25 -2.86 0.36
N VAL A 102 9.56 -3.18 -0.71
CA VAL A 102 9.84 -2.64 -2.06
C VAL A 102 9.61 -1.14 -2.11
N ALA A 103 8.48 -0.64 -1.56
CA ALA A 103 8.16 0.78 -1.54
C ALA A 103 9.20 1.60 -0.78
N SER A 104 9.65 1.09 0.37
CA SER A 104 10.67 1.76 1.20
C SER A 104 12.02 1.85 0.49
N VAL A 105 12.45 0.76 -0.15
CA VAL A 105 13.72 0.73 -0.91
C VAL A 105 13.63 1.69 -2.11
N ALA A 106 12.55 1.63 -2.87
CA ALA A 106 12.36 2.50 -4.03
C ALA A 106 12.23 3.97 -3.64
N GLY A 107 11.44 4.27 -2.61
CA GLY A 107 11.28 5.63 -2.09
C GLY A 107 12.57 6.21 -1.53
N LEU A 108 13.36 5.41 -0.79
CA LEU A 108 14.66 5.81 -0.28
C LEU A 108 15.64 6.07 -1.43
N ALA A 109 15.70 5.18 -2.42
CA ALA A 109 16.60 5.33 -3.58
C ALA A 109 16.30 6.61 -4.37
N VAL A 110 15.01 6.85 -4.69
CA VAL A 110 14.59 8.06 -5.40
C VAL A 110 14.83 9.30 -4.55
N GLY A 111 14.45 9.29 -3.27
CA GLY A 111 14.66 10.40 -2.35
C GLY A 111 16.13 10.78 -2.22
N LEU A 112 17.00 9.78 -2.07
CA LEU A 112 18.45 9.99 -2.00
C LEU A 112 19.01 10.63 -3.28
N VAL A 113 18.61 10.11 -4.45
CA VAL A 113 19.05 10.66 -5.75
C VAL A 113 18.60 12.12 -5.90
N LEU A 114 17.37 12.46 -5.52
CA LEU A 114 16.85 13.82 -5.63
C LEU A 114 17.57 14.79 -4.69
N VAL A 115 17.89 14.36 -3.47
CA VAL A 115 18.67 15.15 -2.51
C VAL A 115 20.11 15.35 -3.00
N LEU A 116 20.76 14.28 -3.48
CA LEU A 116 22.15 14.37 -3.99
C LEU A 116 22.27 15.25 -5.24
N ARG A 117 21.22 15.32 -6.06
CA ARG A 117 21.16 16.20 -7.23
C ARG A 117 20.77 17.65 -6.88
N GLY A 118 20.48 17.93 -5.62
CA GLY A 118 20.06 19.28 -5.18
C GLY A 118 18.69 19.71 -5.71
N VAL A 119 17.89 18.77 -6.22
CA VAL A 119 16.57 19.05 -6.80
C VAL A 119 15.56 19.35 -5.69
N PHE A 120 15.70 18.68 -4.53
CA PHE A 120 14.83 18.90 -3.39
C PHE A 120 15.59 19.23 -2.12
N PRO A 121 15.15 20.24 -1.34
CA PRO A 121 15.57 20.43 0.04
C PRO A 121 15.23 19.15 0.86
N ARG A 122 16.04 18.87 1.88
CA ARG A 122 15.89 17.68 2.74
C ARG A 122 14.53 17.57 3.44
N ASP A 123 13.76 18.64 3.51
CA ASP A 123 12.45 18.71 4.15
C ASP A 123 11.27 18.63 3.16
N THR A 124 11.52 18.40 1.87
CA THR A 124 10.45 18.30 0.88
C THR A 124 9.69 16.99 1.05
N ARG A 125 8.36 17.06 1.08
CA ARG A 125 7.51 15.88 1.04
C ARG A 125 7.59 15.21 -0.33
N ILE A 126 7.74 13.89 -0.33
CA ILE A 126 7.72 13.08 -1.55
C ILE A 126 6.42 12.27 -1.53
N PRO A 127 5.64 12.25 -2.63
CA PRO A 127 4.45 11.42 -2.70
C PRO A 127 4.85 9.95 -2.53
N PHE A 128 4.24 9.25 -1.55
CA PHE A 128 4.63 7.88 -1.21
C PHE A 128 3.72 6.83 -1.84
N ALA A 129 2.47 7.17 -2.18
CA ALA A 129 1.53 6.24 -2.79
C ALA A 129 2.03 5.60 -4.11
N PRO A 130 2.77 6.30 -5.00
CA PRO A 130 3.36 5.68 -6.19
C PRO A 130 4.29 4.51 -5.85
N PHE A 131 5.11 4.66 -4.80
CA PHE A 131 6.01 3.59 -4.35
C PHE A 131 5.24 2.42 -3.73
N LEU A 132 4.18 2.70 -2.98
CA LEU A 132 3.28 1.67 -2.46
C LEU A 132 2.59 0.91 -3.60
N THR A 133 2.12 1.59 -4.64
CA THR A 133 1.52 0.97 -5.81
C THR A 133 2.52 0.11 -6.59
N LEU A 134 3.75 0.60 -6.77
CA LEU A 134 4.85 -0.16 -7.36
C LEU A 134 5.14 -1.42 -6.53
N GLY A 135 5.28 -1.28 -5.22
CA GLY A 135 5.51 -2.39 -4.31
C GLY A 135 4.39 -3.43 -4.35
N ALA A 136 3.12 -2.98 -4.37
CA ALA A 136 1.97 -3.86 -4.49
C ALA A 136 1.94 -4.62 -5.83
N THR A 137 2.35 -3.96 -6.90
CA THR A 137 2.47 -4.61 -8.23
C THR A 137 3.55 -5.68 -8.20
N VAL A 138 4.74 -5.38 -7.69
CA VAL A 138 5.83 -6.35 -7.53
C VAL A 138 5.39 -7.51 -6.66
N SER A 139 4.76 -7.23 -5.51
CA SER A 139 4.23 -8.26 -4.60
C SER A 139 3.23 -9.18 -5.28
N THR A 140 2.32 -8.61 -6.08
CA THR A 140 1.33 -9.38 -6.84
C THR A 140 1.99 -10.31 -7.86
N VAL A 141 3.00 -9.82 -8.58
CA VAL A 141 3.79 -10.63 -9.54
C VAL A 141 4.53 -11.75 -8.81
N MET A 142 5.18 -11.44 -7.69
CA MET A 142 5.87 -12.46 -6.87
C MET A 142 4.91 -13.55 -6.38
N GLN A 143 3.73 -13.19 -5.87
CA GLN A 143 2.73 -14.16 -5.42
C GLN A 143 2.16 -15.03 -6.56
N ARG A 144 2.23 -14.55 -7.80
CA ARG A 144 1.85 -15.35 -8.98
C ARG A 144 2.94 -16.30 -9.42
N LEU A 145 4.20 -15.86 -9.42
CA LEU A 145 5.33 -16.68 -9.81
C LEU A 145 5.65 -17.77 -8.78
N TYR A 146 5.42 -17.47 -7.48
CA TYR A 146 5.70 -18.37 -6.37
C TYR A 146 4.44 -18.62 -5.53
N PRO A 147 3.46 -19.40 -6.04
CA PRO A 147 2.19 -19.61 -5.36
C PRO A 147 2.28 -20.39 -4.05
N GLY A 148 3.42 -21.02 -3.74
CA GLY A 148 3.72 -21.72 -2.51
C GLY A 148 4.30 -20.86 -1.39
N GLY A 149 4.56 -19.56 -1.65
CA GLY A 149 5.24 -18.68 -0.71
C GLY A 149 6.73 -19.04 -0.51
N LEU A 150 7.54 -18.06 -0.06
CA LEU A 150 8.91 -18.31 0.42
C LEU A 150 8.93 -18.92 1.83
N VAL A 151 7.74 -19.20 2.39
CA VAL A 151 7.54 -19.78 3.73
C VAL A 151 6.46 -20.84 3.60
N THR A 152 6.85 -22.07 3.43
CA THR A 152 6.08 -23.27 3.79
C THR A 152 6.42 -23.65 5.21
#